data_1201fa9b679025e607dbc7908ac002bf
#
_entry.id   1201fa9b679025e607dbc7908ac002bf
#
_cell.length_a   1.000
_cell.length_b   1.000
_cell.length_c   1.000
_cell.angle_alpha   90.00
_cell.angle_beta   90.00
_cell.angle_gamma   90.00
#
_symmetry.space_group_name_H-M   'P 1'
#
loop_
_entity.id
_entity.type
_entity.pdbx_description
1 polymer ?
#
loop_
_entity_poly.entity_id
_entity_poly.type
_entity_poly.pdbx_seq_one_letter_code
_entity_poly.pdbx_strand_id
1 'polypeptide(L)'
;MTRLPALALPALLVLLSACATPTESTRAPEAPPPSRSSNVPPPKIDWPAERARIARALGGSSDIAVVTRQDGTLQLVIPGAEAFARDGTDLKPGLRTTLDKVAAALAEKAETEILVLGHTDGMGSELHNLQLSIRRAEAVTEYLRGRGLALTRLHADGRGEAEPVADNGTEAGRAKNRRVEVIVRPFIR
;
A
#
# COMPACT_ATOMS: atom_id res chain seq x y z
N MET A 1 -43.57 -58.16 -13.70
CA MET A 1 -44.90 -58.17 -14.33
C MET A 1 -45.14 -56.71 -14.76
N THR A 2 -44.91 -56.51 -16.05
CA THR A 2 -45.92 -56.09 -17.06
C THR A 2 -46.48 -54.67 -16.77
N ARG A 3 -46.49 -53.70 -17.62
CA ARG A 3 -46.44 -53.50 -19.08
C ARG A 3 -46.26 -52.02 -19.40
N LEU A 4 -45.49 -51.73 -20.42
CA LEU A 4 -45.72 -50.52 -21.28
C LEU A 4 -47.00 -50.72 -22.13
N PRO A 5 -47.63 -49.68 -22.62
CA PRO A 5 -47.47 -49.26 -24.00
C PRO A 5 -47.49 -47.71 -24.17
N ALA A 6 -46.76 -47.14 -25.07
CA ALA A 6 -46.82 -47.01 -26.53
C ALA A 6 -47.54 -45.76 -27.02
N LEU A 7 -46.78 -44.95 -27.74
CA LEU A 7 -47.05 -44.22 -28.98
C LEU A 7 -48.25 -43.24 -29.09
N ALA A 8 -47.88 -41.97 -29.39
CA ALA A 8 -48.42 -41.26 -30.55
C ALA A 8 -47.65 -39.94 -30.82
N LEU A 9 -46.92 -39.88 -31.93
CA LEU A 9 -46.67 -38.65 -32.68
C LEU A 9 -47.95 -38.27 -33.45
N PRO A 10 -48.22 -37.00 -33.68
CA PRO A 10 -48.15 -36.50 -35.05
C PRO A 10 -47.59 -35.06 -35.26
N ALA A 11 -46.89 -34.95 -36.37
CA ALA A 11 -46.96 -33.94 -37.42
C ALA A 11 -46.58 -32.45 -37.10
N LEU A 12 -45.39 -32.11 -37.45
CA LEU A 12 -44.95 -31.17 -38.53
C LEU A 12 -45.95 -30.06 -38.87
N LEU A 13 -45.64 -28.84 -38.44
CA LEU A 13 -46.02 -27.63 -39.15
C LEU A 13 -44.84 -26.65 -39.22
N VAL A 14 -44.25 -26.57 -40.39
CA VAL A 14 -43.21 -25.59 -40.75
C VAL A 14 -43.92 -24.28 -41.02
N LEU A 15 -43.67 -23.25 -40.22
CA LEU A 15 -43.96 -21.87 -40.60
C LEU A 15 -42.63 -21.13 -40.69
N LEU A 16 -42.24 -20.87 -41.94
CA LEU A 16 -41.20 -19.89 -42.26
C LEU A 16 -41.70 -18.52 -41.80
N SER A 17 -41.04 -17.95 -40.82
CA SER A 17 -41.18 -16.53 -40.50
C SER A 17 -39.83 -15.86 -40.72
N ALA A 18 -39.87 -14.83 -41.53
CA ALA A 18 -38.74 -14.06 -42.05
C ALA A 18 -37.85 -13.50 -40.94
N CYS A 19 -36.56 -13.76 -41.04
CA CYS A 19 -35.52 -13.09 -40.27
C CYS A 19 -35.45 -11.62 -40.67
N ALA A 20 -35.95 -10.73 -39.81
CA ALA A 20 -35.52 -9.36 -39.81
C ALA A 20 -34.29 -9.29 -38.91
N THR A 21 -33.09 -9.18 -39.47
CA THR A 21 -31.87 -8.89 -38.78
C THR A 21 -31.94 -7.46 -38.24
N PRO A 22 -31.82 -7.22 -36.92
CA PRO A 22 -31.54 -5.87 -36.46
C PRO A 22 -30.10 -5.54 -36.86
N THR A 23 -29.94 -4.50 -37.65
CA THR A 23 -28.67 -3.89 -37.99
C THR A 23 -28.06 -3.40 -36.70
N GLU A 24 -27.07 -4.14 -36.19
CA GLU A 24 -26.24 -3.72 -35.05
C GLU A 24 -25.46 -2.49 -35.50
N SER A 25 -25.92 -1.33 -35.08
CA SER A 25 -25.22 -0.07 -35.24
C SER A 25 -23.93 -0.17 -34.48
N THR A 26 -22.84 -0.47 -35.18
CA THR A 26 -21.49 -0.43 -34.66
C THR A 26 -21.16 1.02 -34.29
N ARG A 27 -21.58 1.43 -33.08
CA ARG A 27 -21.12 2.66 -32.47
C ARG A 27 -19.62 2.48 -32.22
N ALA A 28 -18.81 3.22 -32.96
CA ALA A 28 -17.38 3.30 -32.73
C ALA A 28 -17.13 3.59 -31.23
N PRO A 29 -16.11 2.96 -30.61
CA PRO A 29 -15.79 3.26 -29.23
C PRO A 29 -15.51 4.75 -29.10
N GLU A 30 -16.36 5.42 -28.32
CA GLU A 30 -16.22 6.82 -27.97
C GLU A 30 -14.85 7.00 -27.33
N ALA A 31 -13.98 7.82 -27.94
CA ALA A 31 -12.69 8.14 -27.41
C ALA A 31 -12.84 8.63 -25.95
N PRO A 32 -11.99 8.19 -25.02
CA PRO A 32 -12.07 8.68 -23.65
C PRO A 32 -11.98 10.21 -23.66
N PRO A 33 -12.77 10.89 -22.81
CA PRO A 33 -12.75 12.35 -22.76
C PRO A 33 -11.30 12.81 -22.51
N PRO A 34 -10.85 13.89 -23.15
CA PRO A 34 -9.50 14.39 -22.95
C PRO A 34 -9.33 14.63 -21.46
N SER A 35 -8.37 13.93 -20.86
CA SER A 35 -7.96 14.20 -19.49
C SER A 35 -7.65 15.68 -19.40
N ARG A 36 -8.43 16.40 -18.58
CA ARG A 36 -8.15 17.81 -18.29
C ARG A 36 -6.78 17.85 -17.64
N SER A 37 -5.76 18.06 -18.44
CA SER A 37 -4.45 18.49 -17.97
C SER A 37 -4.70 19.83 -17.28
N SER A 38 -4.81 19.78 -15.96
CA SER A 38 -4.78 21.00 -15.17
C SER A 38 -3.37 21.56 -15.30
N ASN A 39 -3.21 22.61 -16.10
CA ASN A 39 -1.99 23.41 -16.22
C ASN A 39 -1.71 24.23 -14.94
N VAL A 40 -2.10 23.72 -13.78
CA VAL A 40 -1.68 24.28 -12.50
C VAL A 40 -0.29 23.71 -12.24
N PRO A 41 0.75 24.55 -12.30
CA PRO A 41 2.09 24.09 -11.97
C PRO A 41 2.04 23.50 -10.56
N PRO A 42 2.69 22.35 -10.32
CA PRO A 42 2.72 21.77 -8.98
C PRO A 42 3.24 22.83 -8.02
N PRO A 43 2.61 22.99 -6.84
CA PRO A 43 3.12 23.89 -5.83
C PRO A 43 4.58 23.53 -5.59
N LYS A 44 5.46 24.55 -5.64
CA LYS A 44 6.89 24.36 -5.42
C LYS A 44 7.13 24.17 -3.94
N ILE A 45 7.08 22.90 -3.50
CA ILE A 45 7.56 22.58 -2.17
C ILE A 45 9.08 22.80 -2.14
N ASP A 46 9.55 23.61 -1.19
CA ASP A 46 10.97 23.63 -0.85
C ASP A 46 11.30 22.34 -0.07
N TRP A 47 11.56 21.27 -0.82
CA TRP A 47 11.79 19.96 -0.22
C TRP A 47 12.99 19.91 0.72
N PRO A 48 14.14 20.54 0.43
CA PRO A 48 15.24 20.65 1.38
C PRO A 48 14.83 21.27 2.73
N ALA A 49 14.09 22.36 2.72
CA ALA A 49 13.62 23.02 3.94
C ALA A 49 12.58 22.16 4.69
N GLU A 50 11.64 21.56 3.96
CA GLU A 50 10.61 20.72 4.55
C GLU A 50 11.19 19.45 5.17
N ARG A 51 12.11 18.78 4.49
CA ARG A 51 12.85 17.64 5.01
C ARG A 51 13.60 17.99 6.30
N ALA A 52 14.28 19.14 6.33
CA ALA A 52 15.00 19.61 7.51
C ALA A 52 14.03 19.89 8.68
N ARG A 53 12.83 20.41 8.41
CA ARG A 53 11.77 20.61 9.40
C ARG A 53 11.31 19.28 10.00
N ILE A 54 10.96 18.31 9.15
CA ILE A 54 10.51 16.98 9.58
C ILE A 54 11.62 16.29 10.39
N ALA A 55 12.85 16.30 9.90
CA ALA A 55 13.98 15.71 10.60
C ALA A 55 14.21 16.31 11.99
N ARG A 56 14.08 17.63 12.13
CA ARG A 56 14.18 18.30 13.45
C ARG A 56 13.03 17.92 14.38
N ALA A 57 11.81 17.85 13.86
CA ALA A 57 10.64 17.49 14.66
C ALA A 57 10.72 16.06 15.21
N LEU A 58 11.40 15.14 14.51
CA LEU A 58 11.52 13.73 14.87
C LEU A 58 12.87 13.36 15.48
N GLY A 59 13.92 14.17 15.25
CA GLY A 59 15.31 13.86 15.62
C GLY A 59 15.62 13.82 17.10
N GLY A 60 14.65 14.19 17.97
CA GLY A 60 14.77 14.04 19.43
C GLY A 60 14.20 12.74 19.99
N SER A 61 13.68 11.85 19.14
CA SER A 61 13.07 10.57 19.56
C SER A 61 14.08 9.45 19.46
N SER A 62 14.35 8.75 20.59
CA SER A 62 15.21 7.55 20.63
C SER A 62 14.66 6.37 19.82
N ASP A 63 13.36 6.41 19.50
CA ASP A 63 12.61 5.31 18.93
C ASP A 63 12.53 5.35 17.39
N ILE A 64 13.10 6.40 16.77
CA ILE A 64 13.11 6.59 15.32
C ILE A 64 14.51 7.00 14.87
N ALA A 65 15.11 6.23 13.97
CA ALA A 65 16.27 6.72 13.25
C ALA A 65 15.82 7.52 12.02
N VAL A 66 16.23 8.79 11.92
CA VAL A 66 15.91 9.67 10.81
C VAL A 66 17.13 9.77 9.90
N VAL A 67 16.98 9.32 8.65
CA VAL A 67 18.05 9.26 7.66
C VAL A 67 17.66 10.01 6.41
N THR A 68 18.53 10.88 5.91
CA THR A 68 18.41 11.44 4.56
C THR A 68 19.11 10.51 3.58
N ARG A 69 18.36 9.98 2.60
CA ARG A 69 18.90 9.11 1.56
C ARG A 69 19.64 9.93 0.48
N GLN A 70 20.46 9.24 -0.34
CA GLN A 70 21.21 9.88 -1.43
C GLN A 70 20.32 10.52 -2.49
N ASP A 71 19.11 9.96 -2.71
CA ASP A 71 18.09 10.51 -3.61
C ASP A 71 17.37 11.74 -3.02
N GLY A 72 17.76 12.17 -1.82
CA GLY A 72 17.15 13.28 -1.12
C GLY A 72 15.87 12.96 -0.38
N THR A 73 15.37 11.71 -0.40
CA THR A 73 14.20 11.32 0.38
C THR A 73 14.51 11.22 1.86
N LEU A 74 13.50 11.35 2.71
CA LEU A 74 13.63 11.16 4.14
C LEU A 74 13.15 9.77 4.51
N GLN A 75 14.00 8.99 5.16
CA GLN A 75 13.68 7.65 5.67
C GLN A 75 13.63 7.70 7.20
N LEU A 76 12.50 7.25 7.75
CA LEU A 76 12.29 7.06 9.18
C LEU A 76 12.32 5.56 9.44
N VAL A 77 13.28 5.09 10.21
CA VAL A 77 13.41 3.67 10.55
C VAL A 77 12.90 3.45 11.97
N ILE A 78 11.88 2.59 12.10
CA ILE A 78 11.24 2.23 13.37
C ILE A 78 11.57 0.77 13.66
N PRO A 79 12.29 0.45 14.77
CA PRO A 79 12.61 -0.92 15.13
C PRO A 79 11.36 -1.78 15.35
N GLY A 80 11.27 -2.93 14.68
CA GLY A 80 10.10 -3.80 14.71
C GLY A 80 9.92 -4.60 16.00
N ALA A 81 11.00 -4.84 16.75
CA ALA A 81 10.95 -5.62 18.00
C ALA A 81 10.02 -4.97 19.05
N GLU A 82 10.01 -3.63 19.07
CA GLU A 82 9.16 -2.84 19.96
C GLU A 82 7.84 -2.38 19.29
N ALA A 83 7.68 -2.63 17.99
CA ALA A 83 6.61 -2.09 17.18
C ALA A 83 5.31 -2.91 17.24
N PHE A 84 5.42 -4.24 17.15
CA PHE A 84 4.28 -5.14 17.04
C PHE A 84 4.26 -6.22 18.13
N ALA A 85 3.08 -6.77 18.40
CA ALA A 85 2.98 -8.02 19.11
C ALA A 85 3.67 -9.14 18.32
N ARG A 86 4.12 -10.21 18.99
CA ARG A 86 4.81 -11.33 18.34
C ARG A 86 3.94 -11.89 17.22
N ASP A 87 4.52 -12.03 16.03
CA ASP A 87 3.88 -12.54 14.80
C ASP A 87 2.56 -11.84 14.41
N GLY A 88 2.27 -10.70 15.04
CA GLY A 88 1.05 -9.92 14.83
C GLY A 88 1.25 -8.62 14.07
N THR A 89 0.12 -7.95 13.87
CA THR A 89 0.02 -6.63 13.26
C THR A 89 -0.46 -5.56 14.23
N ASP A 90 -0.77 -5.96 15.47
CA ASP A 90 -1.23 -5.05 16.51
C ASP A 90 -0.09 -4.11 16.93
N LEU A 91 -0.32 -2.82 16.77
CA LEU A 91 0.63 -1.79 17.14
C LEU A 91 0.74 -1.68 18.67
N LYS A 92 1.94 -1.90 19.19
CA LYS A 92 2.22 -1.67 20.61
C LYS A 92 2.10 -0.19 20.98
N PRO A 93 1.85 0.15 22.26
CA PRO A 93 1.69 1.54 22.71
C PRO A 93 2.88 2.44 22.34
N GLY A 94 4.11 1.94 22.45
CA GLY A 94 5.33 2.68 22.06
C GLY A 94 5.33 3.08 20.58
N LEU A 95 4.96 2.15 19.69
CA LEU A 95 4.84 2.45 18.26
C LEU A 95 3.74 3.49 18.00
N ARG A 96 2.58 3.41 18.66
CA ARG A 96 1.51 4.40 18.52
C ARG A 96 1.98 5.80 18.89
N THR A 97 2.68 5.94 20.01
CA THR A 97 3.25 7.22 20.43
C THR A 97 4.25 7.76 19.40
N THR A 98 5.06 6.87 18.83
CA THR A 98 6.02 7.20 17.77
C THR A 98 5.30 7.67 16.50
N LEU A 99 4.27 6.95 16.08
CA LEU A 99 3.47 7.30 14.90
C LEU A 99 2.65 8.58 15.10
N ASP A 100 2.24 8.93 16.33
CA ASP A 100 1.59 10.21 16.63
C ASP A 100 2.54 11.38 16.35
N LYS A 101 3.81 11.26 16.72
CA LYS A 101 4.83 12.26 16.40
C LYS A 101 5.07 12.37 14.88
N VAL A 102 5.14 11.20 14.19
CA VAL A 102 5.28 11.15 12.72
C VAL A 102 4.08 11.82 12.05
N ALA A 103 2.86 11.48 12.47
CA ALA A 103 1.64 12.08 11.93
C ALA A 103 1.62 13.60 12.12
N ALA A 104 1.94 14.09 13.31
CA ALA A 104 2.02 15.52 13.59
C ALA A 104 3.06 16.23 12.72
N ALA A 105 4.24 15.62 12.53
CA ALA A 105 5.29 16.19 11.69
C ALA A 105 4.92 16.23 10.20
N LEU A 106 4.04 15.32 9.73
CA LEU A 106 3.65 15.19 8.33
C LEU A 106 2.29 15.83 7.99
N ALA A 107 1.53 16.26 9.00
CA ALA A 107 0.18 16.81 8.81
C ALA A 107 0.15 18.12 8.03
N GLU A 108 1.16 19.00 8.24
CA GLU A 108 1.15 20.36 7.74
C GLU A 108 1.31 20.48 6.21
N LYS A 109 1.90 19.49 5.54
CA LYS A 109 2.23 19.57 4.11
C LYS A 109 1.59 18.46 3.31
N ALA A 110 0.55 18.82 2.57
CA ALA A 110 -0.18 17.89 1.68
C ALA A 110 0.62 17.44 0.44
N GLU A 111 1.76 18.05 0.18
CA GLU A 111 2.54 17.90 -1.06
C GLU A 111 3.61 16.80 -0.99
N THR A 112 3.54 15.96 0.05
CA THR A 112 4.47 14.85 0.25
C THR A 112 3.76 13.51 0.15
N GLU A 113 4.41 12.55 -0.50
CA GLU A 113 4.03 11.15 -0.53
C GLU A 113 4.73 10.40 0.60
N ILE A 114 4.03 9.45 1.18
CA ILE A 114 4.46 8.67 2.33
C ILE A 114 4.34 7.19 1.97
N LEU A 115 5.47 6.52 1.85
CA LEU A 115 5.52 5.08 1.59
C LEU A 115 5.95 4.36 2.87
N VAL A 116 5.11 3.46 3.34
CA VAL A 116 5.39 2.61 4.49
C VAL A 116 5.86 1.24 4.00
N LEU A 117 7.06 0.83 4.38
CA LEU A 117 7.64 -0.46 4.03
C LEU A 117 7.79 -1.32 5.28
N GLY A 118 7.22 -2.53 5.24
CA GLY A 118 7.41 -3.54 6.26
C GLY A 118 8.56 -4.49 5.92
N HIS A 119 9.37 -4.86 6.90
CA HIS A 119 10.44 -5.85 6.75
C HIS A 119 10.37 -6.88 7.86
N THR A 120 10.83 -8.09 7.56
CA THR A 120 11.00 -9.20 8.52
C THR A 120 12.47 -9.60 8.63
N ASP A 121 12.78 -10.47 9.56
CA ASP A 121 14.00 -11.26 9.51
C ASP A 121 13.84 -12.47 8.58
N GLY A 122 14.90 -13.24 8.39
CA GLY A 122 14.92 -14.42 7.52
C GLY A 122 14.41 -15.71 8.18
N MET A 123 13.61 -15.63 9.25
CA MET A 123 13.03 -16.82 9.88
C MET A 123 11.64 -17.10 9.30
N GLY A 124 11.40 -18.38 8.94
CA GLY A 124 10.13 -18.82 8.38
C GLY A 124 10.17 -18.96 6.85
N SER A 125 9.01 -18.94 6.21
CA SER A 125 8.93 -18.99 4.75
C SER A 125 8.87 -17.58 4.15
N GLU A 126 9.49 -17.40 2.99
CA GLU A 126 9.50 -16.14 2.24
C GLU A 126 8.08 -15.60 2.02
N LEU A 127 7.15 -16.47 1.60
CA LEU A 127 5.75 -16.06 1.38
C LEU A 127 5.08 -15.57 2.67
N HIS A 128 5.32 -16.25 3.79
CA HIS A 128 4.80 -15.82 5.10
C HIS A 128 5.36 -14.46 5.48
N ASN A 129 6.68 -14.29 5.33
CA ASN A 129 7.38 -13.05 5.66
C ASN A 129 6.92 -11.89 4.78
N LEU A 130 6.72 -12.12 3.47
CA LEU A 130 6.16 -11.12 2.57
C LEU A 130 4.76 -10.69 3.01
N GLN A 131 3.86 -11.64 3.26
CA GLN A 131 2.50 -11.34 3.70
C GLN A 131 2.46 -10.63 5.06
N LEU A 132 3.30 -11.04 6.02
CA LEU A 132 3.38 -10.40 7.34
C LEU A 132 3.86 -8.96 7.22
N SER A 133 4.89 -8.73 6.40
CA SER A 133 5.44 -7.38 6.18
C SER A 133 4.43 -6.44 5.52
N ILE A 134 3.65 -6.91 4.54
CA ILE A 134 2.56 -6.15 3.91
C ILE A 134 1.52 -5.75 4.97
N ARG A 135 1.00 -6.72 5.72
CA ARG A 135 -0.02 -6.44 6.75
C ARG A 135 0.47 -5.46 7.83
N ARG A 136 1.75 -5.50 8.19
CA ARG A 136 2.35 -4.54 9.14
C ARG A 136 2.43 -3.13 8.56
N ALA A 137 2.83 -3.01 7.31
CA ALA A 137 2.83 -1.72 6.60
C ALA A 137 1.42 -1.14 6.49
N GLU A 138 0.42 -1.97 6.15
CA GLU A 138 -0.99 -1.57 6.10
C GLU A 138 -1.51 -1.10 7.46
N ALA A 139 -1.18 -1.80 8.55
CA ALA A 139 -1.59 -1.42 9.90
C ALA A 139 -1.02 -0.05 10.33
N VAL A 140 0.24 0.23 9.98
CA VAL A 140 0.87 1.54 10.21
C VAL A 140 0.21 2.62 9.35
N THR A 141 -0.04 2.34 8.08
CA THR A 141 -0.69 3.25 7.14
C THR A 141 -2.09 3.61 7.59
N GLU A 142 -2.86 2.62 8.03
CA GLU A 142 -4.21 2.84 8.56
C GLU A 142 -4.20 3.67 9.86
N TYR A 143 -3.22 3.44 10.72
CA TYR A 143 -3.03 4.26 11.91
C TYR A 143 -2.76 5.73 11.56
N LEU A 144 -1.83 5.97 10.62
CA LEU A 144 -1.49 7.32 10.15
C LEU A 144 -2.71 8.00 9.49
N ARG A 145 -3.50 7.25 8.72
CA ARG A 145 -4.77 7.72 8.16
C ARG A 145 -5.74 8.16 9.27
N GLY A 146 -5.88 7.36 10.32
CA GLY A 146 -6.69 7.69 11.50
C GLY A 146 -6.22 8.92 12.26
N ARG A 147 -4.96 9.35 12.04
CA ARG A 147 -4.39 10.61 12.58
C ARG A 147 -4.52 11.79 11.62
N GLY A 148 -5.30 11.66 10.55
CA GLY A 148 -5.66 12.75 9.65
C GLY A 148 -4.76 12.89 8.42
N LEU A 149 -3.85 11.95 8.16
CA LEU A 149 -3.09 11.95 6.91
C LEU A 149 -3.99 11.46 5.76
N ALA A 150 -4.03 12.20 4.65
CA ALA A 150 -4.87 11.87 3.52
C ALA A 150 -4.43 10.54 2.87
N LEU A 151 -5.40 9.65 2.58
CA LEU A 151 -5.15 8.34 1.97
C LEU A 151 -4.40 8.47 0.63
N THR A 152 -4.66 9.52 -0.14
CA THR A 152 -3.98 9.80 -1.42
C THR A 152 -2.49 10.04 -1.30
N ARG A 153 -1.99 10.25 -0.09
CA ARG A 153 -0.56 10.43 0.23
C ARG A 153 0.10 9.15 0.75
N LEU A 154 -0.69 8.16 1.15
CA LEU A 154 -0.24 7.00 1.91
C LEU A 154 -0.19 5.77 1.01
N HIS A 155 0.96 5.10 1.02
CA HIS A 155 1.17 3.83 0.33
C HIS A 155 1.78 2.83 1.30
N ALA A 156 1.36 1.56 1.21
CA ALA A 156 1.89 0.47 2.01
C ALA A 156 2.46 -0.60 1.09
N ASP A 157 3.63 -1.14 1.45
CA ASP A 157 4.22 -2.28 0.75
C ASP A 157 5.02 -3.14 1.73
N GLY A 158 5.24 -4.41 1.39
CA GLY A 158 6.04 -5.34 2.17
C GLY A 158 7.24 -5.83 1.39
N ARG A 159 8.37 -5.94 2.05
CA ARG A 159 9.64 -6.46 1.50
C ARG A 159 9.98 -7.84 2.05
N GLY A 160 9.22 -8.32 3.04
CA GLY A 160 9.58 -9.57 3.71
C GLY A 160 11.03 -9.51 4.20
N GLU A 161 11.78 -10.57 3.90
CA GLU A 161 13.20 -10.72 4.23
C GLU A 161 14.17 -10.30 3.09
N ALA A 162 13.64 -9.79 1.96
CA ALA A 162 14.42 -9.57 0.73
C ALA A 162 15.48 -8.46 0.86
N GLU A 163 15.29 -7.51 1.78
CA GLU A 163 16.19 -6.35 1.95
C GLU A 163 16.79 -6.30 3.38
N PRO A 164 17.68 -7.25 3.75
CA PRO A 164 18.27 -7.27 5.05
C PRO A 164 19.28 -6.12 5.22
N VAL A 165 19.28 -5.47 6.40
CA VAL A 165 20.25 -4.42 6.77
C VAL A 165 21.31 -4.96 7.73
N ALA A 166 21.17 -6.21 8.20
CA ALA A 166 22.10 -6.90 9.09
C ALA A 166 22.05 -8.41 8.86
N ASP A 167 23.02 -9.12 9.42
CA ASP A 167 23.13 -10.57 9.30
C ASP A 167 21.98 -11.30 10.02
N ASN A 168 21.20 -12.08 9.27
CA ASN A 168 20.11 -12.91 9.78
C ASN A 168 20.60 -14.11 10.64
N GLY A 169 21.89 -14.45 10.60
CA GLY A 169 22.49 -15.49 11.42
C GLY A 169 22.52 -15.15 12.91
N THR A 170 22.49 -13.88 13.27
CA THR A 170 22.54 -13.40 14.66
C THR A 170 21.19 -12.84 15.11
N GLU A 171 20.84 -12.99 16.42
CA GLU A 171 19.60 -12.38 16.94
C GLU A 171 19.65 -10.85 16.88
N ALA A 172 20.80 -10.25 17.13
CA ALA A 172 20.97 -8.80 17.01
C ALA A 172 20.75 -8.30 15.57
N GLY A 173 21.19 -9.07 14.58
CA GLY A 173 20.95 -8.76 13.17
C GLY A 173 19.49 -8.95 12.78
N ARG A 174 18.88 -10.05 13.19
CA ARG A 174 17.44 -10.28 12.99
C ARG A 174 16.58 -9.16 13.58
N ALA A 175 16.91 -8.72 14.80
CA ALA A 175 16.22 -7.61 15.45
C ALA A 175 16.28 -6.31 14.62
N LYS A 176 17.40 -6.03 13.94
CA LYS A 176 17.54 -4.89 13.02
C LYS A 176 16.75 -5.07 11.73
N ASN A 177 16.66 -6.30 11.23
CA ASN A 177 15.92 -6.61 10.01
C ASN A 177 14.40 -6.50 10.23
N ARG A 178 13.89 -6.88 11.41
CA ARG A 178 12.51 -6.62 11.82
C ARG A 178 12.32 -5.12 12.04
N ARG A 179 11.85 -4.40 11.00
CA ARG A 179 11.67 -2.95 11.04
C ARG A 179 10.50 -2.49 10.17
N VAL A 180 10.06 -1.28 10.41
CA VAL A 180 9.19 -0.53 9.50
C VAL A 180 9.94 0.72 9.06
N GLU A 181 9.91 1.00 7.78
CA GLU A 181 10.45 2.22 7.20
C GLU A 181 9.31 3.11 6.72
N VAL A 182 9.34 4.39 7.08
CA VAL A 182 8.44 5.40 6.53
C VAL A 182 9.28 6.32 5.66
N ILE A 183 9.07 6.22 4.34
CA ILE A 183 9.80 7.02 3.36
C ILE A 183 8.92 8.20 2.96
N VAL A 184 9.45 9.40 3.14
CA VAL A 184 8.76 10.66 2.82
C VAL A 184 9.50 11.32 1.66
N ARG A 185 8.75 11.66 0.62
CA ARG A 185 9.26 12.34 -0.58
C ARG A 185 8.24 13.34 -1.13
N PRO A 186 8.66 14.35 -1.90
CA PRO A 186 7.71 15.20 -2.59
C PRO A 186 6.91 14.41 -3.63
N PHE A 187 5.66 14.80 -3.89
CA PHE A 187 4.93 14.26 -5.03
C PHE A 187 5.69 14.58 -6.32
N ILE A 188 6.05 13.55 -7.06
CA ILE A 188 6.54 13.67 -8.43
C ILE A 188 5.30 13.53 -9.33
N ARG A 189 4.81 14.63 -9.87
CA ARG A 189 3.75 14.65 -10.88
C ARG A 189 4.36 14.64 -12.27
#